data_7fec70749fad926364590cc990f5c348
#
_entry.id   7fec70749fad926364590cc990f5c348
#
_cell.length_a   1.000
_cell.length_b   1.000
_cell.length_c   1.000
_cell.angle_alpha   90.00
_cell.angle_beta   90.00
_cell.angle_gamma   90.00
#
_symmetry.space_group_name_H-M   'P 1'
#
loop_
_entity.id
_entity.type
_entity.pdbx_description
1 polymer ?
#
loop_
_entity_poly.entity_id
_entity_poly.type
_entity_poly.pdbx_seq_one_letter_code
_entity_poly.pdbx_strand_id
1 'polypeptide(L)'
;MDAGSALIELQRIDVEILRNRKALEKIPEAAKVAEVRGRLKELARRTTKIVGLLKDQEMACRDEQEDREDLMRRAHDLERENARADFRRVRDNNAELDRIAKRVEKIDYDAEKAKGEIRRLHDLLDQSQKIKEALEQRERELLVAFRDSAKSLREDLGTLAAQRETCLASLAPELRERYAASCKAHGAVGAAQLDGGTCTGCGMQLQPSQIDALRVGPDISTCPVCGRLLVVRTHA
;
A
#
# COMPACT_ATOMS: atom_id res chain seq x y z
N MET A 1 -18.46 -6.24 -43.20
CA MET A 1 -18.10 -4.90 -42.64
C MET A 1 -17.18 -4.24 -43.65
N ASP A 2 -17.44 -3.02 -44.05
CA ASP A 2 -16.59 -2.31 -45.01
C ASP A 2 -15.24 -1.93 -44.34
N ALA A 3 -14.21 -1.59 -45.13
CA ALA A 3 -12.87 -1.28 -44.65
C ALA A 3 -12.84 -0.06 -43.72
N GLY A 4 -13.69 0.91 -43.94
CA GLY A 4 -13.81 2.10 -43.09
C GLY A 4 -14.34 1.77 -41.70
N SER A 5 -15.44 1.03 -41.63
CA SER A 5 -16.03 0.55 -40.38
C SER A 5 -15.07 -0.36 -39.59
N ALA A 6 -14.38 -1.27 -40.29
CA ALA A 6 -13.37 -2.14 -39.66
C ALA A 6 -12.18 -1.33 -39.08
N LEU A 7 -11.76 -0.29 -39.78
CA LEU A 7 -10.66 0.58 -39.33
C LEU A 7 -11.05 1.39 -38.08
N ILE A 8 -12.27 1.91 -38.01
CA ILE A 8 -12.79 2.65 -36.85
C ILE A 8 -12.96 1.71 -35.66
N GLU A 9 -13.48 0.49 -35.87
CA GLU A 9 -13.60 -0.49 -34.81
C GLU A 9 -12.23 -0.93 -34.28
N LEU A 10 -11.24 -1.16 -35.16
CA LEU A 10 -9.86 -1.43 -34.76
C LEU A 10 -9.28 -0.30 -33.91
N GLN A 11 -9.53 0.96 -34.30
CA GLN A 11 -9.11 2.13 -33.52
C GLN A 11 -9.76 2.17 -32.15
N ARG A 12 -11.05 1.84 -32.05
CA ARG A 12 -11.78 1.77 -30.78
C ARG A 12 -11.12 0.73 -29.84
N ILE A 13 -10.87 -0.46 -30.37
CA ILE A 13 -10.22 -1.55 -29.62
C ILE A 13 -8.82 -1.14 -29.14
N ASP A 14 -8.00 -0.51 -29.99
CA ASP A 14 -6.65 -0.08 -29.60
C ASP A 14 -6.67 0.98 -28.48
N VAL A 15 -7.65 1.88 -28.47
CA VAL A 15 -7.83 2.84 -27.38
C VAL A 15 -8.26 2.13 -26.09
N GLU A 16 -9.13 1.14 -26.15
CA GLU A 16 -9.56 0.36 -24.97
C GLU A 16 -8.41 -0.49 -24.42
N ILE A 17 -7.61 -1.12 -25.27
CA ILE A 17 -6.40 -1.84 -24.85
C ILE A 17 -5.45 -0.89 -24.09
N LEU A 18 -5.23 0.32 -24.61
CA LEU A 18 -4.38 1.29 -23.95
C LEU A 18 -4.94 1.72 -22.57
N ARG A 19 -6.26 1.93 -22.49
CA ARG A 19 -6.95 2.28 -21.23
C ARG A 19 -6.81 1.16 -20.19
N ASN A 20 -7.06 -0.09 -20.59
CA ASN A 20 -6.97 -1.24 -19.69
C ASN A 20 -5.55 -1.52 -19.23
N ARG A 21 -4.53 -1.34 -20.10
CA ARG A 21 -3.11 -1.40 -19.72
C ARG A 21 -2.77 -0.35 -18.67
N LYS A 22 -3.17 0.91 -18.88
CA LYS A 22 -2.96 1.98 -17.90
C LYS A 22 -3.72 1.74 -16.59
N ALA A 23 -4.92 1.15 -16.66
CA ALA A 23 -5.69 0.78 -15.46
C ALA A 23 -4.97 -0.32 -14.68
N LEU A 24 -4.41 -1.33 -15.37
CA LEU A 24 -3.65 -2.41 -14.75
C LEU A 24 -2.40 -1.90 -14.01
N GLU A 25 -1.70 -0.90 -14.59
CA GLU A 25 -0.54 -0.26 -13.95
C GLU A 25 -0.92 0.56 -12.70
N LYS A 26 -2.16 1.05 -12.63
CA LYS A 26 -2.63 1.98 -11.61
C LYS A 26 -3.73 1.41 -10.72
N ILE A 27 -3.76 0.08 -10.52
CA ILE A 27 -4.74 -0.53 -9.60
C ILE A 27 -4.60 0.09 -8.21
N PRO A 28 -5.64 0.77 -7.67
CA PRO A 28 -5.51 1.55 -6.44
C PRO A 28 -5.25 0.70 -5.20
N GLU A 29 -5.63 -0.58 -5.23
CA GLU A 29 -5.39 -1.54 -4.14
C GLU A 29 -3.90 -1.77 -3.90
N ALA A 30 -3.04 -1.67 -4.90
CA ALA A 30 -1.59 -1.81 -4.74
C ALA A 30 -1.00 -0.73 -3.81
N ALA A 31 -1.43 0.52 -3.97
CA ALA A 31 -1.00 1.62 -3.10
C ALA A 31 -1.53 1.45 -1.66
N LYS A 32 -2.78 1.01 -1.50
CA LYS A 32 -3.37 0.73 -0.19
C LYS A 32 -2.67 -0.43 0.54
N VAL A 33 -2.27 -1.48 -0.17
CA VAL A 33 -1.46 -2.59 0.39
C VAL A 33 -0.11 -2.06 0.87
N ALA A 34 0.57 -1.22 0.08
CA ALA A 34 1.84 -0.62 0.49
C ALA A 34 1.70 0.25 1.74
N GLU A 35 0.62 1.02 1.87
CA GLU A 35 0.31 1.82 3.06
C GLU A 35 0.10 0.94 4.30
N VAL A 36 -0.73 -0.11 4.19
CA VAL A 36 -0.98 -1.04 5.31
C VAL A 36 0.31 -1.72 5.77
N ARG A 37 1.16 -2.16 4.83
CA ARG A 37 2.49 -2.72 5.14
C ARG A 37 3.41 -1.72 5.85
N GLY A 38 3.35 -0.45 5.44
CA GLY A 38 4.07 0.63 6.13
C GLY A 38 3.63 0.77 7.59
N ARG A 39 2.32 0.75 7.85
CA ARG A 39 1.74 0.81 9.21
C ARG A 39 2.12 -0.42 10.05
N LEU A 40 2.09 -1.63 9.47
CA LEU A 40 2.53 -2.86 10.15
C LEU A 40 4.00 -2.78 10.56
N LYS A 41 4.88 -2.29 9.68
CA LYS A 41 6.30 -2.10 9.98
C LYS A 41 6.54 -1.10 11.11
N GLU A 42 5.81 0.00 11.12
CA GLU A 42 5.91 1.00 12.18
C GLU A 42 5.37 0.45 13.51
N LEU A 43 4.24 -0.25 13.49
CA LEU A 43 3.69 -0.91 14.67
C LEU A 43 4.69 -1.92 15.27
N ALA A 44 5.32 -2.75 14.43
CA ALA A 44 6.32 -3.71 14.86
C ALA A 44 7.51 -3.03 15.57
N ARG A 45 7.99 -1.90 15.06
CA ARG A 45 9.06 -1.12 15.70
C ARG A 45 8.65 -0.58 17.08
N ARG A 46 7.41 -0.09 17.21
CA ARG A 46 6.87 0.40 18.50
C ARG A 46 6.72 -0.75 19.48
N THR A 47 6.17 -1.87 19.05
CA THR A 47 6.01 -3.08 19.88
C THR A 47 7.36 -3.58 20.40
N THR A 48 8.40 -3.61 19.57
CA THR A 48 9.76 -3.98 20.01
C THR A 48 10.27 -3.07 21.12
N LYS A 49 10.02 -1.76 21.03
CA LYS A 49 10.42 -0.81 22.11
C LYS A 49 9.66 -1.07 23.40
N ILE A 50 8.34 -1.33 23.32
CA ILE A 50 7.54 -1.65 24.51
C ILE A 50 8.04 -2.93 25.17
N VAL A 51 8.34 -3.97 24.39
CA VAL A 51 8.92 -5.23 24.90
C VAL A 51 10.26 -4.99 25.58
N GLY A 52 11.12 -4.12 25.02
CA GLY A 52 12.38 -3.74 25.66
C GLY A 52 12.15 -3.09 27.02
N LEU A 53 11.29 -2.04 27.07
CA LEU A 53 10.95 -1.36 28.31
C LEU A 53 10.33 -2.28 29.36
N LEU A 54 9.48 -3.22 28.95
CA LEU A 54 8.89 -4.22 29.84
C LEU A 54 9.98 -5.09 30.48
N LYS A 55 10.90 -5.62 29.68
CA LYS A 55 12.00 -6.44 30.18
C LYS A 55 12.91 -5.67 31.16
N ASP A 56 13.20 -4.42 30.85
CA ASP A 56 14.04 -3.57 31.70
C ASP A 56 13.36 -3.35 33.07
N GLN A 57 12.04 -3.08 33.07
CA GLN A 57 11.25 -2.93 34.31
C GLN A 57 11.16 -4.23 35.11
N GLU A 58 10.94 -5.37 34.45
CA GLU A 58 10.88 -6.67 35.09
C GLU A 58 12.22 -7.06 35.73
N MET A 59 13.34 -6.75 35.06
CA MET A 59 14.70 -6.97 35.59
C MET A 59 14.92 -6.09 36.82
N ALA A 60 14.66 -4.78 36.71
CA ALA A 60 14.82 -3.85 37.84
C ALA A 60 14.00 -4.27 39.06
N CYS A 61 12.74 -4.70 38.85
CA CYS A 61 11.93 -5.23 39.94
C CYS A 61 12.50 -6.48 40.59
N ARG A 62 13.12 -7.37 39.81
CA ARG A 62 13.77 -8.58 40.33
C ARG A 62 14.98 -8.22 41.17
N ASP A 63 15.86 -7.35 40.67
CA ASP A 63 17.05 -6.92 41.36
C ASP A 63 16.68 -6.23 42.69
N GLU A 64 15.68 -5.36 42.72
CA GLU A 64 15.18 -4.72 43.93
C GLU A 64 14.56 -5.72 44.92
N GLN A 65 13.90 -6.77 44.42
CA GLN A 65 13.37 -7.82 45.28
C GLN A 65 14.49 -8.63 45.94
N GLU A 66 15.56 -8.94 45.22
CA GLU A 66 16.76 -9.61 45.75
C GLU A 66 17.43 -8.72 46.83
N ASP A 67 17.63 -7.44 46.56
CA ASP A 67 18.14 -6.47 47.55
C ASP A 67 17.27 -6.45 48.82
N ARG A 68 15.96 -6.45 48.65
CA ARG A 68 15.00 -6.47 49.76
C ARG A 68 15.18 -7.71 50.63
N GLU A 69 15.31 -8.89 50.01
CA GLU A 69 15.49 -10.16 50.73
C GLU A 69 16.84 -10.17 51.47
N ASP A 70 17.89 -9.62 50.90
CA ASP A 70 19.20 -9.49 51.55
C ASP A 70 19.14 -8.57 52.77
N LEU A 71 18.47 -7.41 52.62
CA LEU A 71 18.28 -6.47 53.73
C LEU A 71 17.44 -7.10 54.87
N MET A 72 16.42 -7.86 54.54
CA MET A 72 15.61 -8.56 55.54
C MET A 72 16.40 -9.68 56.26
N ARG A 73 17.25 -10.43 55.55
CA ARG A 73 18.15 -11.39 56.18
C ARG A 73 19.15 -10.69 57.12
N ARG A 74 19.71 -9.57 56.70
CA ARG A 74 20.63 -8.78 57.52
C ARG A 74 19.92 -8.21 58.77
N ALA A 75 18.71 -7.72 58.65
CA ALA A 75 17.94 -7.25 59.78
C ALA A 75 17.70 -8.36 60.83
N HIS A 76 17.32 -9.55 60.36
CA HIS A 76 17.13 -10.71 61.22
C HIS A 76 18.41 -11.10 61.98
N ASP A 77 19.56 -11.06 61.32
CA ASP A 77 20.86 -11.39 61.94
C ASP A 77 21.23 -10.34 63.03
N LEU A 78 21.01 -9.07 62.78
CA LEU A 78 21.22 -8.00 63.75
C LEU A 78 20.28 -8.13 64.98
N GLU A 79 19.02 -8.50 64.79
CA GLU A 79 18.09 -8.76 65.89
C GLU A 79 18.57 -9.94 66.77
N ARG A 80 19.06 -11.01 66.13
CA ARG A 80 19.62 -12.17 66.84
C ARG A 80 20.88 -11.77 67.63
N GLU A 81 21.75 -10.92 67.03
CA GLU A 81 22.95 -10.42 67.67
C GLU A 81 22.64 -9.59 68.92
N ASN A 82 21.61 -8.72 68.83
CA ASN A 82 21.18 -7.87 69.93
C ASN A 82 20.82 -8.64 71.19
N ALA A 83 20.33 -9.87 71.06
CA ALA A 83 19.97 -10.73 72.22
C ALA A 83 21.21 -11.11 73.10
N ARG A 84 22.44 -10.90 72.59
CA ARG A 84 23.70 -11.27 73.27
C ARG A 84 24.73 -10.12 73.38
N ALA A 85 24.35 -8.93 72.83
CA ALA A 85 25.25 -7.78 72.70
C ALA A 85 25.21 -6.88 73.94
N ASP A 86 26.27 -6.07 74.13
CA ASP A 86 26.30 -5.00 75.13
C ASP A 86 25.50 -3.79 74.63
N PHE A 87 25.27 -2.81 75.55
CA PHE A 87 24.45 -1.62 75.31
C PHE A 87 24.97 -0.80 74.11
N ARG A 88 26.25 -0.66 73.91
CA ARG A 88 26.85 0.09 72.84
C ARG A 88 26.58 -0.59 71.51
N ARG A 89 26.75 -1.89 71.43
CA ARG A 89 26.49 -2.72 70.24
C ARG A 89 25.01 -2.72 69.87
N VAL A 90 24.12 -2.84 70.85
CA VAL A 90 22.65 -2.77 70.63
C VAL A 90 22.25 -1.42 70.03
N ARG A 91 22.83 -0.32 70.52
CA ARG A 91 22.55 1.00 69.95
C ARG A 91 23.00 1.11 68.50
N ASP A 92 24.20 0.64 68.16
CA ASP A 92 24.75 0.68 66.80
C ASP A 92 23.93 -0.22 65.86
N ASN A 93 23.59 -1.43 66.27
CA ASN A 93 22.68 -2.33 65.54
C ASN A 93 21.31 -1.75 65.32
N ASN A 94 20.70 -1.08 66.29
CA ASN A 94 19.39 -0.43 66.15
C ASN A 94 19.47 0.73 65.10
N ALA A 95 20.55 1.48 65.05
CA ALA A 95 20.75 2.50 64.03
C ALA A 95 20.88 1.89 62.59
N GLU A 96 21.48 0.70 62.50
CA GLU A 96 21.51 -0.06 61.22
C GLU A 96 20.15 -0.60 60.85
N LEU A 97 19.39 -1.19 61.78
CA LEU A 97 18.01 -1.65 61.58
C LEU A 97 17.09 -0.52 61.10
N ASP A 98 17.20 0.69 61.64
CA ASP A 98 16.44 1.87 61.18
C ASP A 98 16.77 2.22 59.71
N ARG A 99 18.05 2.10 59.32
CA ARG A 99 18.46 2.33 57.90
C ARG A 99 17.90 1.25 56.98
N ILE A 100 17.96 0.01 57.40
CA ILE A 100 17.39 -1.13 56.66
C ILE A 100 15.88 -0.93 56.46
N ALA A 101 15.15 -0.61 57.55
CA ALA A 101 13.71 -0.39 57.50
C ALA A 101 13.33 0.69 56.47
N LYS A 102 14.04 1.85 56.47
CA LYS A 102 13.82 2.93 55.50
C LYS A 102 14.13 2.51 54.07
N ARG A 103 15.17 1.70 53.90
CA ARG A 103 15.50 1.20 52.55
C ARG A 103 14.48 0.21 52.03
N VAL A 104 13.99 -0.73 52.88
CA VAL A 104 12.94 -1.65 52.53
C VAL A 104 11.63 -0.92 52.19
N GLU A 105 11.23 0.06 53.00
CA GLU A 105 10.05 0.90 52.72
C GLU A 105 10.14 1.57 51.32
N LYS A 106 11.33 2.09 51.01
CA LYS A 106 11.56 2.68 49.70
C LYS A 106 11.44 1.66 48.58
N ILE A 107 12.03 0.47 48.71
CA ILE A 107 11.94 -0.62 47.73
C ILE A 107 10.45 -1.03 47.54
N ASP A 108 9.70 -1.20 48.62
CA ASP A 108 8.29 -1.57 48.53
C ASP A 108 7.44 -0.51 47.81
N TYR A 109 7.72 0.79 48.03
CA TYR A 109 7.07 1.88 47.29
C TYR A 109 7.41 1.87 45.80
N ASP A 110 8.71 1.75 45.46
CA ASP A 110 9.19 1.74 44.09
C ASP A 110 8.64 0.49 43.33
N ALA A 111 8.56 -0.67 44.01
CA ALA A 111 7.99 -1.90 43.48
C ALA A 111 6.50 -1.78 43.12
N GLU A 112 5.67 -1.10 43.97
CA GLU A 112 4.27 -0.87 43.65
C GLU A 112 4.09 0.06 42.43
N LYS A 113 4.93 1.08 42.30
CA LYS A 113 4.96 1.96 41.13
C LYS A 113 5.34 1.19 39.86
N ALA A 114 6.38 0.36 39.95
CA ALA A 114 6.84 -0.47 38.84
C ALA A 114 5.80 -1.48 38.38
N LYS A 115 5.07 -2.13 39.32
CA LYS A 115 3.94 -3.01 38.99
C LYS A 115 2.83 -2.30 38.20
N GLY A 116 2.59 -1.02 38.50
CA GLY A 116 1.63 -0.19 37.77
C GLY A 116 2.08 0.03 36.33
N GLU A 117 3.39 0.36 36.13
CA GLU A 117 3.94 0.59 34.79
C GLU A 117 4.03 -0.73 33.97
N ILE A 118 4.40 -1.84 34.58
CA ILE A 118 4.39 -3.17 33.95
C ILE A 118 2.99 -3.52 33.43
N ARG A 119 1.94 -3.32 34.25
CA ARG A 119 0.56 -3.55 33.80
C ARG A 119 0.19 -2.68 32.59
N ARG A 120 0.53 -1.40 32.64
CA ARG A 120 0.33 -0.48 31.52
C ARG A 120 1.06 -0.92 30.24
N LEU A 121 2.29 -1.41 30.34
CA LEU A 121 3.05 -1.91 29.21
C LEU A 121 2.42 -3.18 28.61
N HIS A 122 1.89 -4.08 29.43
CA HIS A 122 1.11 -5.23 28.97
C HIS A 122 -0.15 -4.80 28.21
N ASP A 123 -0.93 -3.84 28.75
CA ASP A 123 -2.12 -3.33 28.07
C ASP A 123 -1.78 -2.71 26.70
N LEU A 124 -0.65 -2.03 26.58
CA LEU A 124 -0.16 -1.50 25.30
C LEU A 124 0.26 -2.61 24.32
N LEU A 125 0.84 -3.72 24.80
CA LEU A 125 1.14 -4.88 23.97
C LEU A 125 -0.14 -5.55 23.44
N ASP A 126 -1.14 -5.73 24.29
CA ASP A 126 -2.44 -6.29 23.91
C ASP A 126 -3.15 -5.41 22.86
N GLN A 127 -3.13 -4.09 23.06
CA GLN A 127 -3.66 -3.15 22.07
C GLN A 127 -2.89 -3.24 20.74
N SER A 128 -1.55 -3.31 20.79
CA SER A 128 -0.71 -3.46 19.61
C SER A 128 -1.01 -4.75 18.86
N GLN A 129 -1.27 -5.85 19.55
CA GLN A 129 -1.64 -7.12 18.94
C GLN A 129 -2.99 -7.02 18.21
N LYS A 130 -4.01 -6.42 18.83
CA LYS A 130 -5.33 -6.21 18.20
C LYS A 130 -5.23 -5.35 16.94
N ILE A 131 -4.43 -4.27 16.99
CA ILE A 131 -4.20 -3.40 15.83
C ILE A 131 -3.49 -4.18 14.72
N LYS A 132 -2.49 -5.00 15.06
CA LYS A 132 -1.76 -5.85 14.11
C LYS A 132 -2.71 -6.80 13.38
N GLU A 133 -3.56 -7.51 14.11
CA GLU A 133 -4.54 -8.45 13.54
C GLU A 133 -5.52 -7.77 12.59
N ALA A 134 -6.02 -6.58 12.95
CA ALA A 134 -6.90 -5.78 12.10
C ALA A 134 -6.19 -5.33 10.80
N LEU A 135 -4.92 -4.89 10.89
CA LEU A 135 -4.13 -4.50 9.73
C LEU A 135 -3.82 -5.69 8.82
N GLU A 136 -3.45 -6.85 9.37
CA GLU A 136 -3.20 -8.08 8.61
C GLU A 136 -4.47 -8.58 7.91
N GLN A 137 -5.63 -8.49 8.57
CA GLN A 137 -6.90 -8.79 7.93
C GLN A 137 -7.18 -7.82 6.77
N ARG A 138 -6.96 -6.53 6.99
CA ARG A 138 -7.13 -5.52 5.93
C ARG A 138 -6.18 -5.74 4.75
N GLU A 139 -4.94 -6.14 4.99
CA GLU A 139 -4.00 -6.50 3.92
C GLU A 139 -4.53 -7.69 3.09
N ARG A 140 -5.03 -8.75 3.75
CA ARG A 140 -5.63 -9.91 3.04
C ARG A 140 -6.79 -9.50 2.13
N GLU A 141 -7.71 -8.69 2.62
CA GLU A 141 -8.84 -8.18 1.83
C GLU A 141 -8.40 -7.38 0.61
N LEU A 142 -7.44 -6.47 0.80
CA LEU A 142 -6.90 -5.65 -0.28
C LEU A 142 -6.14 -6.48 -1.32
N LEU A 143 -5.44 -7.55 -0.91
CA LEU A 143 -4.77 -8.46 -1.84
C LEU A 143 -5.75 -9.28 -2.67
N VAL A 144 -6.88 -9.70 -2.08
CA VAL A 144 -7.96 -10.36 -2.83
C VAL A 144 -8.54 -9.40 -3.85
N ALA A 145 -8.96 -8.20 -3.44
CA ALA A 145 -9.50 -7.19 -4.34
C ALA A 145 -8.51 -6.81 -5.47
N PHE A 146 -7.22 -6.68 -5.17
CA PHE A 146 -6.19 -6.46 -6.18
C PHE A 146 -6.12 -7.60 -7.21
N ARG A 147 -6.16 -8.86 -6.76
CA ARG A 147 -6.12 -10.02 -7.66
C ARG A 147 -7.33 -10.06 -8.58
N ASP A 148 -8.52 -9.80 -8.01
CA ASP A 148 -9.78 -9.82 -8.77
C ASP A 148 -9.79 -8.70 -9.83
N SER A 149 -9.43 -7.47 -9.47
CA SER A 149 -9.31 -6.35 -10.41
C SER A 149 -8.27 -6.63 -11.50
N ALA A 150 -7.10 -7.19 -11.14
CA ALA A 150 -6.06 -7.53 -12.11
C ALA A 150 -6.48 -8.68 -13.03
N LYS A 151 -7.24 -9.64 -12.53
CA LYS A 151 -7.77 -10.77 -13.31
C LYS A 151 -8.74 -10.27 -14.36
N SER A 152 -9.76 -9.49 -13.95
CA SER A 152 -10.75 -8.92 -14.87
C SER A 152 -10.11 -8.12 -16.00
N LEU A 153 -9.20 -7.20 -15.67
CA LEU A 153 -8.50 -6.38 -16.67
C LEU A 153 -7.65 -7.23 -17.64
N ARG A 154 -7.06 -8.36 -17.19
CA ARG A 154 -6.32 -9.27 -18.07
C ARG A 154 -7.23 -10.06 -18.99
N GLU A 155 -8.37 -10.51 -18.51
CA GLU A 155 -9.40 -11.20 -19.31
C GLU A 155 -9.94 -10.26 -20.38
N ASP A 156 -10.26 -9.00 -20.04
CA ASP A 156 -10.68 -7.98 -20.99
C ASP A 156 -9.60 -7.71 -22.06
N LEU A 157 -8.33 -7.59 -21.64
CA LEU A 157 -7.21 -7.42 -22.57
C LEU A 157 -7.05 -8.62 -23.50
N GLY A 158 -7.27 -9.84 -23.03
CA GLY A 158 -7.25 -11.05 -23.87
C GLY A 158 -8.36 -11.02 -24.90
N THR A 159 -9.58 -10.68 -24.51
CA THR A 159 -10.73 -10.55 -25.41
C THR A 159 -10.52 -9.45 -26.45
N LEU A 160 -10.07 -8.29 -26.03
CA LEU A 160 -9.75 -7.17 -26.94
C LEU A 160 -8.62 -7.51 -27.91
N ALA A 161 -7.60 -8.26 -27.49
CA ALA A 161 -6.54 -8.73 -28.36
C ALA A 161 -7.06 -9.67 -29.46
N ALA A 162 -7.95 -10.61 -29.12
CA ALA A 162 -8.58 -11.49 -30.10
C ALA A 162 -9.47 -10.71 -31.09
N GLN A 163 -10.27 -9.76 -30.62
CA GLN A 163 -11.07 -8.88 -31.46
C GLN A 163 -10.19 -8.03 -32.40
N ARG A 164 -9.07 -7.52 -31.88
CA ARG A 164 -8.10 -6.77 -32.65
C ARG A 164 -7.54 -7.57 -33.83
N GLU A 165 -7.13 -8.81 -33.59
CA GLU A 165 -6.64 -9.70 -34.66
C GLU A 165 -7.72 -9.99 -35.73
N THR A 166 -8.96 -10.18 -35.30
CA THR A 166 -10.10 -10.36 -36.23
C THR A 166 -10.31 -9.12 -37.10
N CYS A 167 -10.28 -7.91 -36.53
CA CYS A 167 -10.39 -6.67 -37.28
C CYS A 167 -9.20 -6.48 -38.24
N LEU A 168 -7.96 -6.74 -37.79
CA LEU A 168 -6.79 -6.69 -38.65
C LEU A 168 -6.89 -7.67 -39.82
N ALA A 169 -7.36 -8.89 -39.58
CA ALA A 169 -7.51 -9.89 -40.63
C ALA A 169 -8.51 -9.48 -41.72
N SER A 170 -9.51 -8.64 -41.39
CA SER A 170 -10.48 -8.12 -42.36
C SER A 170 -9.99 -6.95 -43.22
N LEU A 171 -8.85 -6.34 -42.89
CA LEU A 171 -8.28 -5.22 -43.64
C LEU A 171 -7.26 -5.72 -44.68
N ALA A 172 -7.17 -5.00 -45.82
CA ALA A 172 -6.13 -5.24 -46.83
C ALA A 172 -4.71 -4.99 -46.27
N PRO A 173 -3.67 -5.73 -46.71
CA PRO A 173 -2.31 -5.59 -46.19
C PRO A 173 -1.79 -4.14 -46.20
N GLU A 174 -2.01 -3.42 -47.28
CA GLU A 174 -1.56 -2.03 -47.44
C GLU A 174 -2.23 -1.10 -46.43
N LEU A 175 -3.48 -1.34 -46.09
CA LEU A 175 -4.22 -0.53 -45.08
C LEU A 175 -3.75 -0.84 -43.65
N ARG A 176 -3.38 -2.09 -43.36
CA ARG A 176 -2.75 -2.49 -42.10
C ARG A 176 -1.42 -1.76 -41.87
N GLU A 177 -0.57 -1.72 -42.88
CA GLU A 177 0.72 -1.02 -42.83
C GLU A 177 0.53 0.49 -42.62
N ARG A 178 -0.38 1.10 -43.37
CA ARG A 178 -0.72 2.52 -43.20
C ARG A 178 -1.27 2.82 -41.80
N TYR A 179 -2.11 1.95 -41.26
CA TYR A 179 -2.64 2.08 -39.89
C TYR A 179 -1.51 1.97 -38.85
N ALA A 180 -0.65 0.96 -39.00
CA ALA A 180 0.47 0.77 -38.07
C ALA A 180 1.43 1.97 -38.08
N ALA A 181 1.73 2.51 -39.28
CA ALA A 181 2.54 3.71 -39.42
C ALA A 181 1.89 4.93 -38.77
N SER A 182 0.58 5.10 -38.96
CA SER A 182 -0.19 6.20 -38.34
C SER A 182 -0.21 6.08 -36.82
N CYS A 183 -0.42 4.88 -36.25
CA CYS A 183 -0.35 4.63 -34.81
C CYS A 183 1.03 4.94 -34.25
N LYS A 184 2.11 4.59 -34.97
CA LYS A 184 3.48 4.90 -34.53
C LYS A 184 3.74 6.41 -34.47
N ALA A 185 3.20 7.17 -35.43
CA ALA A 185 3.37 8.63 -35.52
C ALA A 185 2.51 9.39 -34.49
N HIS A 186 1.32 8.86 -34.15
CA HIS A 186 0.30 9.59 -33.38
C HIS A 186 -0.10 8.90 -32.08
N GLY A 187 0.63 7.90 -31.63
CA GLY A 187 0.27 7.09 -30.45
C GLY A 187 -0.90 6.15 -30.77
N ALA A 188 -1.71 5.80 -29.78
CA ALA A 188 -2.81 4.84 -29.93
C ALA A 188 -3.96 5.32 -30.86
N VAL A 189 -3.95 6.55 -31.33
CA VAL A 189 -5.00 7.10 -32.22
C VAL A 189 -4.44 7.27 -33.63
N GLY A 190 -4.41 6.18 -34.40
CA GLY A 190 -3.92 6.15 -35.79
C GLY A 190 -5.00 6.44 -36.84
N ALA A 191 -6.28 6.18 -36.52
CA ALA A 191 -7.40 6.44 -37.43
C ALA A 191 -8.47 7.31 -36.75
N ALA A 192 -9.22 8.05 -37.57
CA ALA A 192 -10.29 8.94 -37.15
C ALA A 192 -11.41 8.91 -38.18
N GLN A 193 -12.57 9.42 -37.83
CA GLN A 193 -13.73 9.59 -38.71
C GLN A 193 -13.92 11.08 -39.01
N LEU A 194 -14.38 11.38 -40.22
CA LEU A 194 -14.88 12.72 -40.57
C LEU A 194 -16.36 12.80 -40.15
N ASP A 195 -16.63 13.56 -39.12
CA ASP A 195 -17.99 13.75 -38.59
C ASP A 195 -18.38 15.24 -38.65
N GLY A 196 -19.45 15.56 -39.37
CA GLY A 196 -19.93 16.95 -39.52
C GLY A 196 -18.85 17.94 -40.00
N GLY A 197 -17.85 17.47 -40.77
CA GLY A 197 -16.71 18.29 -41.20
C GLY A 197 -15.57 18.39 -40.19
N THR A 198 -15.64 17.67 -39.07
CA THR A 198 -14.64 17.64 -37.99
C THR A 198 -13.91 16.31 -38.02
N CYS A 199 -12.59 16.33 -37.89
CA CYS A 199 -11.79 15.10 -37.67
C CYS A 199 -11.88 14.67 -36.20
N THR A 200 -12.47 13.49 -35.92
CA THR A 200 -12.64 12.97 -34.53
C THR A 200 -11.31 12.67 -33.83
N GLY A 201 -10.21 12.53 -34.57
CA GLY A 201 -8.88 12.23 -34.02
C GLY A 201 -8.13 13.44 -33.47
N CYS A 202 -8.30 14.63 -34.06
CA CYS A 202 -7.66 15.87 -33.61
C CYS A 202 -8.65 16.94 -33.14
N GLY A 203 -9.94 16.73 -33.34
CA GLY A 203 -11.00 17.68 -32.97
C GLY A 203 -11.06 18.94 -33.83
N MET A 204 -10.29 19.02 -34.92
CA MET A 204 -10.24 20.20 -35.78
C MET A 204 -11.35 20.18 -36.85
N GLN A 205 -12.06 21.28 -36.98
CA GLN A 205 -12.96 21.54 -38.10
C GLN A 205 -12.14 21.77 -39.37
N LEU A 206 -12.46 21.04 -40.43
CA LEU A 206 -11.80 21.19 -41.72
C LEU A 206 -12.45 22.33 -42.52
N GLN A 207 -11.66 22.95 -43.40
CA GLN A 207 -12.18 23.98 -44.28
C GLN A 207 -13.10 23.35 -45.34
N PRO A 208 -14.13 24.08 -45.84
CA PRO A 208 -15.05 23.57 -46.84
C PRO A 208 -14.36 22.98 -48.07
N SER A 209 -13.32 23.64 -48.59
CA SER A 209 -12.51 23.11 -49.73
C SER A 209 -11.79 21.80 -49.44
N GLN A 210 -11.34 21.58 -48.18
CA GLN A 210 -10.73 20.34 -47.73
C GLN A 210 -11.76 19.21 -47.62
N ILE A 211 -12.96 19.54 -47.14
CA ILE A 211 -14.07 18.59 -47.04
C ILE A 211 -14.49 18.12 -48.43
N ASP A 212 -14.64 19.08 -49.39
CA ASP A 212 -15.03 18.77 -50.76
C ASP A 212 -13.98 17.89 -51.45
N ALA A 213 -12.69 18.19 -51.28
CA ALA A 213 -11.61 17.36 -51.80
C ALA A 213 -11.64 15.94 -51.22
N LEU A 214 -11.92 15.79 -49.90
CA LEU A 214 -12.01 14.48 -49.25
C LEU A 214 -13.26 13.71 -49.72
N ARG A 215 -14.37 14.36 -50.00
CA ARG A 215 -15.62 13.73 -50.51
C ARG A 215 -15.49 13.18 -51.92
N VAL A 216 -14.68 13.80 -52.74
CA VAL A 216 -14.39 13.34 -54.12
C VAL A 216 -13.31 12.22 -54.11
N GLY A 217 -12.48 12.16 -53.09
CA GLY A 217 -11.40 11.21 -52.90
C GLY A 217 -11.85 9.82 -52.44
N PRO A 218 -10.88 8.94 -52.07
CA PRO A 218 -11.16 7.60 -51.52
C PRO A 218 -11.83 7.68 -50.17
N ASP A 219 -12.59 6.63 -49.81
CA ASP A 219 -13.34 6.53 -48.54
C ASP A 219 -12.40 6.57 -47.30
N ILE A 220 -11.19 6.11 -47.43
CA ILE A 220 -10.14 6.21 -46.42
C ILE A 220 -9.00 7.07 -46.94
N SER A 221 -8.87 8.26 -46.41
CA SER A 221 -7.90 9.29 -46.80
C SER A 221 -6.93 9.60 -45.64
N THR A 222 -6.32 10.77 -45.65
CA THR A 222 -5.45 11.31 -44.61
C THR A 222 -5.97 12.67 -44.17
N CYS A 223 -6.07 12.90 -42.86
CA CYS A 223 -6.49 14.21 -42.36
C CYS A 223 -5.43 15.28 -42.76
N PRO A 224 -5.85 16.36 -43.45
CA PRO A 224 -4.90 17.39 -43.91
C PRO A 224 -4.30 18.20 -42.74
N VAL A 225 -4.89 18.14 -41.56
CA VAL A 225 -4.39 18.88 -40.38
C VAL A 225 -3.46 18.05 -39.51
N CYS A 226 -3.82 16.78 -39.21
CA CYS A 226 -3.05 15.98 -38.24
C CYS A 226 -2.35 14.76 -38.83
N GLY A 227 -2.54 14.44 -40.12
CA GLY A 227 -1.86 13.31 -40.79
C GLY A 227 -2.39 11.91 -40.44
N ARG A 228 -3.41 11.76 -39.55
CA ARG A 228 -4.03 10.46 -39.24
C ARG A 228 -4.82 9.93 -40.42
N LEU A 229 -5.01 8.61 -40.46
CA LEU A 229 -5.96 8.02 -41.38
C LEU A 229 -7.37 8.55 -41.08
N LEU A 230 -8.08 9.00 -42.10
CA LEU A 230 -9.40 9.61 -41.98
C LEU A 230 -10.41 8.81 -42.80
N VAL A 231 -11.35 8.17 -42.09
CA VAL A 231 -12.50 7.55 -42.73
C VAL A 231 -13.52 8.64 -43.07
N VAL A 232 -13.70 8.86 -44.36
CA VAL A 232 -14.58 9.92 -44.91
C VAL A 232 -16.01 9.40 -45.10
N ARG A 233 -16.14 8.15 -45.54
CA ARG A 233 -17.43 7.45 -45.77
C ARG A 233 -17.35 6.03 -45.24
N THR A 234 -18.43 5.59 -44.62
CA THR A 234 -18.69 4.20 -44.29
C THR A 234 -19.85 3.71 -45.14
N HIS A 235 -19.72 2.55 -45.74
CA HIS A 235 -20.81 1.92 -46.45
C HIS A 235 -21.47 0.89 -45.53
N ALA A 236 -22.76 1.07 -45.28
CA ALA A 236 -23.56 0.18 -44.41
C ALA A 236 -23.78 -1.20 -45.04
#